data_b9f28a037dec25d14a1d45a0fa5d6e3f
#
_entry.id   b9f28a037dec25d14a1d45a0fa5d6e3f
#
_cell.length_a   1.000
_cell.length_b   1.000
_cell.length_c   1.000
_cell.angle_alpha   90.00
_cell.angle_beta   90.00
_cell.angle_gamma   90.00
#
_symmetry.space_group_name_H-M   'P 1'
#
loop_
_entity.id
_entity.type
_entity.pdbx_description
1 polymer ?
#
loop_
_entity_poly.entity_id
_entity_poly.type
_entity_poly.pdbx_seq_one_letter_code
_entity_poly.pdbx_strand_id
1 'polypeptide(L)'
;MSQVEPKIYTLLSGDALIAALVATRIYPVILPQDVTLPAISYSRVSGGQVNSFDGYSDLENPRIQIDVWGETYASVQALAALVHTVMDGATTFGALLESDMDFYEDDTLIYRVSMDFSVWNN
;
A
#
# COMPACT_ATOMS: atom_id res chain seq x y z
N MET A 1 13.95 -5.18 11.63
CA MET A 1 13.66 -4.66 10.29
C MET A 1 12.51 -5.44 9.69
N SER A 2 11.58 -4.74 9.06
CA SER A 2 10.41 -5.38 8.49
C SER A 2 10.75 -6.10 7.19
N GLN A 3 10.13 -7.25 6.98
CA GLN A 3 10.26 -8.03 5.75
C GLN A 3 9.00 -7.89 4.87
N VAL A 4 8.05 -7.09 5.30
CA VAL A 4 6.75 -7.05 4.62
C VAL A 4 6.76 -6.16 3.38
N GLU A 5 7.57 -5.11 3.36
CA GLU A 5 7.59 -4.18 2.23
C GLU A 5 7.91 -4.86 0.89
N PRO A 6 8.94 -5.74 0.82
CA PRO A 6 9.18 -6.46 -0.43
C PRO A 6 8.02 -7.36 -0.83
N LYS A 7 7.33 -7.95 0.14
CA LYS A 7 6.17 -8.81 -0.14
C LYS A 7 5.02 -8.00 -0.71
N ILE A 8 4.81 -6.78 -0.20
CA ILE A 8 3.77 -5.88 -0.71
C ILE A 8 4.08 -5.48 -2.15
N TYR A 9 5.31 -5.09 -2.43
CA TYR A 9 5.71 -4.75 -3.79
C TYR A 9 5.46 -5.91 -4.76
N THR A 10 5.88 -7.10 -4.37
CA THR A 10 5.68 -8.30 -5.19
C THR A 10 4.21 -8.57 -5.44
N LEU A 11 3.39 -8.45 -4.41
CA LEU A 11 1.95 -8.69 -4.52
C LEU A 11 1.28 -7.69 -5.45
N LEU A 12 1.56 -6.40 -5.27
CA LEU A 12 0.92 -5.36 -6.07
C LEU A 12 1.42 -5.39 -7.51
N SER A 13 2.72 -5.56 -7.72
CA SER A 13 3.28 -5.57 -9.07
C SER A 13 2.92 -6.82 -9.83
N GLY A 14 2.60 -7.90 -9.12
CA GLY A 14 2.21 -9.16 -9.75
C GLY A 14 0.74 -9.26 -10.11
N ASP A 15 -0.09 -8.31 -9.70
CA ASP A 15 -1.51 -8.33 -10.04
C ASP A 15 -1.73 -7.72 -11.43
N ALA A 16 -2.37 -8.49 -12.32
CA ALA A 16 -2.53 -8.07 -13.71
C ALA A 16 -3.40 -6.82 -13.86
N LEU A 17 -4.44 -6.68 -13.02
CA LEU A 17 -5.33 -5.53 -13.10
C LEU A 17 -4.64 -4.26 -12.62
N ILE A 18 -3.87 -4.34 -11.56
CA ILE A 18 -3.09 -3.21 -11.07
C ILE A 18 -2.01 -2.85 -12.09
N ALA A 19 -1.29 -3.84 -12.61
CA ALA A 19 -0.25 -3.59 -13.60
C ALA A 19 -0.79 -2.94 -14.88
N ALA A 20 -2.02 -3.25 -15.25
CA ALA A 20 -2.66 -2.63 -16.41
C ALA A 20 -2.86 -1.13 -16.22
N LEU A 21 -3.02 -0.67 -14.97
CA LEU A 21 -3.26 0.74 -14.67
C LEU A 21 -1.96 1.51 -14.37
N VAL A 22 -1.06 0.91 -13.60
CA VAL A 22 0.13 1.65 -13.11
C VAL A 22 1.42 1.15 -13.74
N ALA A 23 1.39 0.07 -14.50
CA ALA A 23 2.59 -0.56 -15.06
C ALA A 23 3.60 -0.85 -13.93
N THR A 24 4.77 -0.22 -13.98
CA THR A 24 5.78 -0.39 -12.92
C THR A 24 5.80 0.76 -11.93
N ARG A 25 4.80 1.64 -11.95
CA ARG A 25 4.78 2.85 -11.13
C ARG A 25 4.28 2.56 -9.71
N ILE A 26 5.03 1.76 -8.99
CA ILE A 26 4.80 1.41 -7.58
C ILE A 26 6.10 1.73 -6.84
N TYR A 27 6.06 2.72 -5.95
CA TYR A 27 7.26 3.30 -5.36
C TYR A 27 7.25 3.23 -3.84
N PRO A 28 8.39 2.94 -3.21
CA PRO A 28 8.48 3.01 -1.76
C PRO A 28 8.57 4.46 -1.31
N VAL A 29 7.82 4.79 -0.29
CA VAL A 29 7.83 6.02 0.49
C VAL A 29 7.36 7.24 -0.28
N ILE A 30 8.00 7.59 -1.39
CA ILE A 30 7.74 8.85 -2.09
C ILE A 30 7.66 8.62 -3.60
N LEU A 31 6.76 9.38 -4.25
CA LEU A 31 6.69 9.36 -5.70
C LEU A 31 7.81 10.20 -6.30
N PRO A 32 8.39 9.74 -7.43
CA PRO A 32 9.31 10.60 -8.17
C PRO A 32 8.64 11.86 -8.65
N GLN A 33 9.40 12.91 -8.79
CA GLN A 33 8.93 14.15 -9.39
C GLN A 33 8.53 13.87 -10.85
N ASP A 34 7.44 14.50 -11.29
CA ASP A 34 6.91 14.34 -12.67
C ASP A 34 6.53 12.90 -13.02
N VAL A 35 6.10 12.13 -12.01
CA VAL A 35 5.65 10.77 -12.24
C VAL A 35 4.38 10.77 -13.10
N THR A 36 4.28 9.76 -13.97
CA THR A 36 3.06 9.53 -14.73
C THR A 36 2.00 8.92 -13.81
N LEU A 37 0.79 9.41 -13.90
CA LEU A 37 -0.33 8.90 -13.09
C LEU A 37 -1.22 7.99 -13.94
N PRO A 38 -1.92 7.04 -13.33
CA PRO A 38 -1.95 6.72 -11.91
C PRO A 38 -0.68 6.05 -11.42
N ALA A 39 -0.44 6.14 -10.13
CA ALA A 39 0.73 5.54 -9.49
C ALA A 39 0.39 5.15 -8.06
N ILE A 40 1.22 4.31 -7.47
CA ILE A 40 1.06 3.83 -6.11
C ILE A 40 2.36 4.11 -5.33
N SER A 41 2.21 4.56 -4.09
CA SER A 41 3.32 4.59 -3.15
C SER A 41 2.94 3.82 -1.90
N TYR A 42 3.92 3.19 -1.27
CA TYR A 42 3.69 2.45 -0.03
C TYR A 42 4.82 2.76 0.95
N SER A 43 4.46 2.80 2.23
CA SER A 43 5.45 3.07 3.27
C SER A 43 5.04 2.40 4.56
N ARG A 44 6.03 2.10 5.38
CA ARG A 44 5.79 1.62 6.74
C ARG A 44 5.69 2.84 7.64
N VAL A 45 4.51 3.05 8.22
CA VAL A 45 4.23 4.20 9.09
C VAL A 45 4.74 3.92 10.49
N SER A 46 4.60 2.66 10.93
CA SER A 46 5.13 2.22 12.21
C SER A 46 5.42 0.74 12.13
N GLY A 47 6.34 0.27 12.95
CA GLY A 47 6.66 -1.14 13.04
C GLY A 47 6.25 -1.68 14.39
N GLY A 48 5.87 -2.94 14.43
CA GLY A 48 5.55 -3.62 15.66
C GLY A 48 6.15 -4.99 15.69
N GLN A 49 6.87 -5.27 16.77
CA GLN A 49 7.38 -6.61 17.05
C GLN A 49 6.47 -7.22 18.08
N VAL A 50 5.94 -8.41 17.79
CA VAL A 50 5.09 -9.10 18.74
C VAL A 50 5.99 -9.96 19.61
N ASN A 51 6.00 -9.69 20.92
CA ASN A 51 6.80 -10.42 21.88
C ASN A 51 5.95 -11.48 22.56
N SER A 52 6.57 -12.63 22.84
CA SER A 52 5.95 -13.68 23.60
C SER A 52 6.52 -13.72 25.02
N PHE A 53 5.95 -14.57 25.86
CA PHE A 53 6.43 -14.78 27.21
C PHE A 53 7.88 -15.28 27.25
N ASP A 54 8.27 -16.06 26.27
CA ASP A 54 9.59 -16.67 26.21
C ASP A 54 10.60 -15.81 25.44
N GLY A 55 10.27 -14.57 25.17
CA GLY A 55 11.10 -13.67 24.40
C GLY A 55 10.28 -13.06 23.26
N TYR A 56 10.96 -12.57 22.25
CA TYR A 56 10.22 -12.04 21.11
C TYR A 56 9.94 -13.14 20.10
N SER A 57 8.83 -13.00 19.37
CA SER A 57 8.47 -13.92 18.30
C SER A 57 8.95 -13.35 16.96
N ASP A 58 8.95 -14.21 15.93
CA ASP A 58 9.25 -13.75 14.57
C ASP A 58 8.10 -13.00 13.94
N LEU A 59 6.95 -12.99 14.61
CA LEU A 59 5.78 -12.29 14.11
C LEU A 59 5.96 -10.78 14.25
N GLU A 60 5.65 -10.06 13.19
CA GLU A 60 5.64 -8.60 13.22
C GLU A 60 4.27 -8.07 12.80
N ASN A 61 3.94 -6.89 13.29
CA ASN A 61 2.67 -6.24 12.96
C ASN A 61 2.93 -4.78 12.59
N PRO A 62 3.55 -4.53 11.45
CA PRO A 62 3.76 -3.16 11.01
C PRO A 62 2.48 -2.54 10.49
N ARG A 63 2.43 -1.23 10.54
CA ARG A 63 1.38 -0.45 9.93
C ARG A 63 1.88 0.07 8.60
N ILE A 64 1.15 -0.24 7.54
CA ILE A 64 1.56 0.08 6.18
C ILE A 64 0.55 1.03 5.58
N GLN A 65 1.04 2.14 5.06
CA GLN A 65 0.22 3.07 4.33
C GLN A 65 0.43 2.87 2.84
N ILE A 66 -0.66 2.70 2.10
CA ILE A 66 -0.62 2.59 0.65
C ILE A 66 -1.42 3.76 0.09
N ASP A 67 -0.77 4.59 -0.70
CA ASP A 67 -1.41 5.73 -1.34
C ASP A 67 -1.54 5.45 -2.82
N VAL A 68 -2.73 5.69 -3.36
CA VAL A 68 -2.97 5.63 -4.80
C VAL A 68 -3.21 7.04 -5.30
N TRP A 69 -2.60 7.39 -6.42
CA TRP A 69 -2.57 8.74 -6.96
C TRP A 69 -3.10 8.74 -8.38
N GLY A 70 -3.93 9.71 -8.73
CA GLY A 70 -4.48 9.77 -10.08
C GLY A 70 -5.00 11.14 -10.43
N GLU A 71 -5.36 11.30 -11.69
CA GLU A 71 -5.80 12.60 -12.23
C GLU A 71 -7.32 12.80 -12.09
N THR A 72 -8.07 11.73 -11.84
CA THR A 72 -9.51 11.82 -11.66
C THR A 72 -9.93 11.08 -10.41
N TYR A 73 -11.06 11.51 -9.84
CA TYR A 73 -11.61 10.83 -8.66
C TYR A 73 -11.97 9.38 -8.98
N ALA A 74 -12.59 9.15 -10.14
CA ALA A 74 -12.98 7.79 -10.52
C ALA A 74 -11.78 6.87 -10.66
N SER A 75 -10.68 7.35 -11.21
CA SER A 75 -9.49 6.51 -11.40
C SER A 75 -8.84 6.11 -10.08
N VAL A 76 -8.76 7.03 -9.11
CA VAL A 76 -8.15 6.68 -7.82
C VAL A 76 -9.06 5.75 -7.02
N GLN A 77 -10.38 5.92 -7.11
CA GLN A 77 -11.30 5.02 -6.41
C GLN A 77 -11.23 3.61 -6.98
N ALA A 78 -11.18 3.47 -8.30
CA ALA A 78 -11.07 2.16 -8.93
C ALA A 78 -9.75 1.47 -8.56
N LEU A 79 -8.65 2.21 -8.59
CA LEU A 79 -7.35 1.66 -8.23
C LEU A 79 -7.29 1.29 -6.75
N ALA A 80 -7.84 2.12 -5.87
CA ALA A 80 -7.90 1.83 -4.45
C ALA A 80 -8.68 0.54 -4.17
N ALA A 81 -9.78 0.33 -4.88
CA ALA A 81 -10.58 -0.89 -4.72
C ALA A 81 -9.77 -2.12 -5.13
N LEU A 82 -9.00 -2.03 -6.21
CA LEU A 82 -8.14 -3.13 -6.63
C LEU A 82 -7.06 -3.43 -5.58
N VAL A 83 -6.42 -2.40 -5.05
CA VAL A 83 -5.39 -2.56 -4.02
C VAL A 83 -5.99 -3.23 -2.78
N HIS A 84 -7.16 -2.78 -2.35
CA HIS A 84 -7.82 -3.37 -1.19
C HIS A 84 -8.12 -4.86 -1.42
N THR A 85 -8.65 -5.21 -2.58
CA THR A 85 -8.96 -6.59 -2.91
C THR A 85 -7.70 -7.46 -2.91
N VAL A 86 -6.62 -6.96 -3.50
CA VAL A 86 -5.36 -7.69 -3.60
C VAL A 86 -4.73 -7.88 -2.21
N MET A 87 -4.77 -6.84 -1.38
CA MET A 87 -4.24 -6.94 -0.02
C MET A 87 -5.04 -7.93 0.84
N ASP A 88 -6.37 -7.91 0.72
CA ASP A 88 -7.22 -8.86 1.43
C ASP A 88 -6.93 -10.31 1.02
N GLY A 89 -6.53 -10.52 -0.23
CA GLY A 89 -6.24 -11.85 -0.74
C GLY A 89 -4.81 -12.32 -0.54
N ALA A 90 -3.98 -11.56 0.17
CA ALA A 90 -2.59 -11.93 0.37
C ALA A 90 -2.45 -13.25 1.12
N THR A 91 -1.49 -14.08 0.68
CA THR A 91 -1.26 -15.39 1.28
C THR A 91 0.07 -15.48 2.03
N THR A 92 0.99 -14.55 1.75
CA THR A 92 2.31 -14.54 2.41
C THR A 92 2.33 -13.66 3.66
N PHE A 93 1.28 -12.90 3.88
CA PHE A 93 1.07 -12.10 5.08
C PHE A 93 -0.43 -11.86 5.24
N GLY A 94 -0.83 -11.39 6.41
CA GLY A 94 -2.21 -10.97 6.64
C GLY A 94 -2.31 -9.46 6.59
N ALA A 95 -3.41 -8.92 6.09
CA ALA A 95 -3.62 -7.47 6.05
C ALA A 95 -5.07 -7.15 6.40
N LEU A 96 -5.24 -6.08 7.17
CA LEU A 96 -6.55 -5.58 7.55
C LEU A 96 -6.57 -4.07 7.31
N LEU A 97 -7.51 -3.62 6.49
CA LEU A 97 -7.69 -2.19 6.26
C LEU A 97 -8.26 -1.54 7.52
N GLU A 98 -7.51 -0.63 8.11
CA GLU A 98 -7.92 0.08 9.33
C GLU A 98 -8.67 1.36 8.99
N SER A 99 -8.21 2.08 7.97
CA SER A 99 -8.85 3.33 7.56
C SER A 99 -8.43 3.68 6.15
N ASP A 100 -9.26 4.49 5.49
CA ASP A 100 -8.90 5.08 4.21
C ASP A 100 -9.40 6.52 4.20
N MET A 101 -8.72 7.35 3.43
CA MET A 101 -9.05 8.78 3.33
C MET A 101 -8.82 9.26 1.91
N ASP A 102 -9.69 10.15 1.45
CA ASP A 102 -9.58 10.79 0.15
C ASP A 102 -8.94 12.17 0.32
N PHE A 103 -8.04 12.50 -0.60
CA PHE A 103 -7.40 13.81 -0.63
C PHE A 103 -7.42 14.37 -2.05
N TYR A 104 -7.44 15.68 -2.14
CA TYR A 104 -7.28 16.38 -3.41
C TYR A 104 -6.31 17.53 -3.22
N GLU A 105 -5.30 17.58 -4.07
CA GLU A 105 -4.30 18.66 -4.02
C GLU A 105 -4.59 19.68 -5.10
N ASP A 106 -4.98 20.89 -4.68
CA ASP A 106 -5.35 21.96 -5.60
C ASP A 106 -4.19 22.40 -6.49
N ASP A 107 -2.98 22.44 -5.95
CA ASP A 107 -1.81 22.94 -6.67
C ASP A 107 -1.43 22.06 -7.86
N THR A 108 -1.59 20.75 -7.70
CA THR A 108 -1.17 19.77 -8.70
C THR A 108 -2.34 19.15 -9.43
N LEU A 109 -3.57 19.40 -8.98
CA LEU A 109 -4.81 18.82 -9.51
C LEU A 109 -4.78 17.28 -9.46
N ILE A 110 -4.28 16.75 -8.36
CA ILE A 110 -4.12 15.29 -8.18
C ILE A 110 -5.02 14.81 -7.06
N TYR A 111 -5.75 13.73 -7.34
CA TYR A 111 -6.51 13.00 -6.32
C TYR A 111 -5.64 11.92 -5.70
N ARG A 112 -5.84 11.67 -4.42
CA ARG A 112 -5.13 10.61 -3.70
C ARG A 112 -6.09 9.90 -2.75
N VAL A 113 -5.99 8.57 -2.70
CA VAL A 113 -6.62 7.79 -1.65
C VAL A 113 -5.51 7.18 -0.81
N SER A 114 -5.53 7.46 0.48
CA SER A 114 -4.55 6.93 1.43
C SER A 114 -5.21 5.81 2.23
N MET A 115 -4.64 4.62 2.16
CA MET A 115 -5.15 3.44 2.87
C MET A 115 -4.15 3.01 3.93
N ASP A 116 -4.64 2.77 5.12
CA ASP A 116 -3.83 2.38 6.28
C ASP A 116 -4.15 0.95 6.64
N PHE A 117 -3.18 0.06 6.48
CA PHE A 117 -3.34 -1.37 6.74
C PHE A 117 -2.55 -1.78 7.98
N SER A 118 -3.18 -2.59 8.81
CA SER A 118 -2.46 -3.36 9.83
C SER A 118 -2.05 -4.67 9.18
N VAL A 119 -0.75 -4.96 9.17
CA VAL A 119 -0.21 -6.12 8.46
C VAL A 119 0.45 -7.07 9.45
N TRP A 120 0.18 -8.35 9.29
CA TRP A 120 0.75 -9.41 10.13
C TRP A 120 1.67 -10.25 9.27
N ASN A 121 2.94 -10.29 9.62
CA ASN A 121 3.95 -11.00 8.86
C ASN A 121 4.82 -11.85 9.79
N ASN A 122 5.10 -13.06 9.34
CA ASN A 122 5.87 -14.01 10.14
C ASN A 122 7.15 -14.43 9.43
#